data_f36f271cd5c05e03a2c6319c3173b360
#
_entry.id   f36f271cd5c05e03a2c6319c3173b360
#
_cell.length_a   1.000
_cell.length_b   1.000
_cell.length_c   1.000
_cell.angle_alpha   90.00
_cell.angle_beta   90.00
_cell.angle_gamma   90.00
#
_symmetry.space_group_name_H-M   'P 1'
#
loop_
_entity.id
_entity.type
_entity.pdbx_description
1 polymer ?
#
loop_
_entity_poly.entity_id
_entity_poly.type
_entity_poly.pdbx_seq_one_letter_code
_entity_poly.pdbx_strand_id
1 'polypeptide(L)'
;MELTAVPATQFSSVQLTDILNACFEAYLVPVTQSVEGFVQRFSAEGMSLVDSRVWLAGDEPAAIAIVARRGSAARLAAFALRPAWRGKGLGRKLMQELLMLLQQQGIETVFLEVIRDNHAAVALYQSLGFTRRYGLCGYLSTELLAPVPGVLQLYPTLSLLRRAIEESNSQLPWLLDPLTFATLPCQVVTLEQRAFAVLTTAGSRPVLSFLWVEPAARRQGLARELLMALAQQFPGIGTSVTVPE
;
A
#
# COMPACT_ATOMS: atom_id res chain seq x y z
N MET A 1 -22.16 4.40 -24.94
CA MET A 1 -22.01 2.99 -24.60
C MET A 1 -21.98 2.90 -23.09
N GLU A 2 -22.85 2.12 -22.50
CA GLU A 2 -22.97 1.99 -21.04
C GLU A 2 -21.97 0.96 -20.55
N LEU A 3 -21.30 1.24 -19.42
CA LEU A 3 -20.39 0.32 -18.78
C LEU A 3 -21.15 -0.47 -17.70
N THR A 4 -20.96 -1.78 -17.66
CA THR A 4 -21.57 -2.66 -16.66
C THR A 4 -20.56 -2.97 -15.57
N ALA A 5 -20.90 -2.65 -14.32
CA ALA A 5 -20.07 -2.98 -13.16
C ALA A 5 -20.28 -4.45 -12.74
N VAL A 6 -19.19 -5.19 -12.62
CA VAL A 6 -19.19 -6.56 -12.11
C VAL A 6 -18.21 -6.70 -10.95
N PRO A 7 -18.50 -7.56 -9.95
CA PRO A 7 -17.56 -7.77 -8.85
C PRO A 7 -16.28 -8.45 -9.33
N ALA A 8 -15.15 -8.08 -8.74
CA ALA A 8 -13.86 -8.65 -9.12
C ALA A 8 -13.74 -10.16 -8.82
N THR A 9 -14.65 -10.70 -8.01
CA THR A 9 -14.77 -12.15 -7.75
C THR A 9 -15.07 -12.99 -8.99
N GLN A 10 -15.51 -12.37 -10.09
CA GLN A 10 -15.78 -13.07 -11.35
C GLN A 10 -14.49 -13.34 -12.17
N PHE A 11 -13.36 -12.81 -11.73
CA PHE A 11 -12.09 -12.90 -12.44
C PHE A 11 -11.05 -13.64 -11.61
N SER A 12 -10.19 -14.39 -12.27
CA SER A 12 -9.00 -14.97 -11.66
C SER A 12 -7.96 -13.88 -11.35
N SER A 13 -6.97 -14.18 -10.47
CA SER A 13 -5.87 -13.27 -10.19
C SER A 13 -5.05 -12.92 -11.45
N VAL A 14 -4.89 -13.85 -12.38
CA VAL A 14 -4.25 -13.60 -13.67
C VAL A 14 -5.03 -12.55 -14.45
N GLN A 15 -6.33 -12.76 -14.65
CA GLN A 15 -7.18 -11.82 -15.38
C GLN A 15 -7.22 -10.43 -14.71
N LEU A 16 -7.31 -10.36 -13.37
CA LEU A 16 -7.28 -9.09 -12.66
C LEU A 16 -5.95 -8.36 -12.82
N THR A 17 -4.84 -9.09 -12.84
CA THR A 17 -3.51 -8.51 -13.08
C THR A 17 -3.39 -7.95 -14.49
N ASP A 18 -3.87 -8.69 -15.49
CA ASP A 18 -3.87 -8.26 -16.90
C ASP A 18 -4.75 -7.00 -17.09
N ILE A 19 -5.96 -7.00 -16.52
CA ILE A 19 -6.86 -5.85 -16.54
C ILE A 19 -6.22 -4.64 -15.87
N LEU A 20 -5.60 -4.84 -14.72
CA LEU A 20 -4.92 -3.78 -13.98
C LEU A 20 -3.80 -3.18 -14.81
N ASN A 21 -2.91 -4.00 -15.37
CA ASN A 21 -1.81 -3.55 -16.22
C ASN A 21 -2.32 -2.80 -17.45
N ALA A 22 -3.36 -3.30 -18.13
CA ALA A 22 -3.97 -2.63 -19.25
C ALA A 22 -4.63 -1.28 -18.88
N CYS A 23 -5.21 -1.18 -17.67
CA CYS A 23 -5.78 0.06 -17.16
C CYS A 23 -4.71 1.06 -16.69
N PHE A 24 -3.49 0.62 -16.38
CA PHE A 24 -2.35 1.49 -16.03
C PHE A 24 -1.40 1.76 -17.20
N GLU A 25 -1.72 1.28 -18.40
CA GLU A 25 -0.98 1.65 -19.61
C GLU A 25 -0.91 3.16 -19.77
N ALA A 26 0.26 3.69 -20.15
CA ALA A 26 0.52 5.13 -20.28
C ALA A 26 0.16 5.96 -19.02
N TYR A 27 0.39 5.39 -17.84
CA TYR A 27 0.28 6.12 -16.57
C TYR A 27 1.53 6.97 -16.33
N LEU A 28 1.44 7.97 -15.42
CA LEU A 28 2.53 8.92 -15.10
C LEU A 28 3.85 8.26 -14.71
N VAL A 29 3.76 7.13 -14.04
CA VAL A 29 4.90 6.27 -13.71
C VAL A 29 4.63 4.88 -14.25
N PRO A 30 5.65 4.16 -14.75
CA PRO A 30 5.45 2.79 -15.19
C PRO A 30 4.93 1.93 -14.03
N VAL A 31 3.78 1.31 -14.24
CA VAL A 31 3.19 0.35 -13.29
C VAL A 31 3.00 -0.95 -14.03
N THR A 32 3.80 -1.95 -13.66
CA THR A 32 3.63 -3.32 -14.13
C THR A 32 3.60 -4.24 -12.92
N GLN A 33 2.48 -4.93 -12.76
CA GLN A 33 2.27 -5.85 -11.66
C GLN A 33 2.43 -7.28 -12.16
N SER A 34 3.20 -8.12 -11.47
CA SER A 34 3.16 -9.57 -11.68
C SER A 34 1.99 -10.20 -10.94
N VAL A 35 1.58 -11.39 -11.37
CA VAL A 35 0.50 -12.14 -10.70
C VAL A 35 0.87 -12.45 -9.25
N GLU A 36 2.11 -12.89 -9.02
CA GLU A 36 2.63 -13.19 -7.68
C GLU A 36 2.61 -11.94 -6.79
N GLY A 37 3.08 -10.80 -7.31
CA GLY A 37 3.08 -9.52 -6.59
C GLY A 37 1.66 -9.07 -6.28
N PHE A 38 0.72 -9.23 -7.22
CA PHE A 38 -0.69 -8.90 -7.00
C PHE A 38 -1.30 -9.79 -5.90
N VAL A 39 -1.05 -11.11 -5.94
CA VAL A 39 -1.57 -12.05 -4.93
C VAL A 39 -0.97 -11.79 -3.54
N GLN A 40 0.32 -11.48 -3.44
CA GLN A 40 0.96 -11.14 -2.16
C GLN A 40 0.33 -9.91 -1.50
N ARG A 41 -0.12 -8.94 -2.28
CA ARG A 41 -0.78 -7.74 -1.77
C ARG A 41 -2.15 -8.03 -1.16
N PHE A 42 -2.82 -9.12 -1.54
CA PHE A 42 -4.17 -9.44 -1.04
C PHE A 42 -4.23 -9.52 0.48
N SER A 43 -3.42 -10.39 1.07
CA SER A 43 -3.41 -10.55 2.53
C SER A 43 -2.77 -9.37 3.23
N ALA A 44 -1.69 -8.81 2.67
CA ALA A 44 -0.98 -7.68 3.25
C ALA A 44 -1.84 -6.42 3.37
N GLU A 45 -2.54 -6.08 2.30
CA GLU A 45 -3.34 -4.86 2.25
C GLU A 45 -4.78 -5.07 2.73
N GLY A 46 -5.23 -6.32 2.86
CA GLY A 46 -6.63 -6.65 3.16
C GLY A 46 -7.53 -6.42 1.95
N MET A 47 -7.06 -6.77 0.75
CA MET A 47 -7.86 -6.58 -0.47
C MET A 47 -9.13 -7.42 -0.45
N SER A 48 -10.23 -6.80 -0.84
CA SER A 48 -11.57 -7.40 -0.92
C SER A 48 -12.04 -7.45 -2.37
N LEU A 49 -12.09 -8.65 -2.96
CA LEU A 49 -12.63 -8.82 -4.31
C LEU A 49 -14.14 -8.59 -4.37
N VAL A 50 -14.85 -8.79 -3.26
CA VAL A 50 -16.28 -8.51 -3.16
C VAL A 50 -16.56 -7.02 -3.26
N ASP A 51 -15.70 -6.18 -2.69
CA ASP A 51 -15.82 -4.72 -2.73
C ASP A 51 -15.19 -4.11 -3.98
N SER A 52 -14.29 -4.86 -4.65
CA SER A 52 -13.62 -4.45 -5.88
C SER A 52 -14.51 -4.60 -7.11
N ARG A 53 -14.30 -3.77 -8.13
CA ARG A 53 -15.12 -3.75 -9.35
C ARG A 53 -14.27 -3.72 -10.61
N VAL A 54 -14.79 -4.42 -11.62
CA VAL A 54 -14.37 -4.25 -13.02
C VAL A 54 -15.58 -3.72 -13.78
N TRP A 55 -15.37 -2.72 -14.62
CA TRP A 55 -16.41 -2.22 -15.52
C TRP A 55 -16.13 -2.70 -16.93
N LEU A 56 -17.16 -3.29 -17.54
CA LEU A 56 -17.13 -3.89 -18.86
C LEU A 56 -17.88 -3.04 -19.89
N ALA A 57 -17.34 -2.97 -21.08
CA ALA A 57 -17.99 -2.47 -22.29
C ALA A 57 -18.32 -3.66 -23.19
N GLY A 58 -19.54 -4.21 -23.07
CA GLY A 58 -19.82 -5.57 -23.52
C GLY A 58 -19.02 -6.55 -22.68
N ASP A 59 -18.18 -7.38 -23.32
CA ASP A 59 -17.31 -8.35 -22.63
C ASP A 59 -15.90 -7.81 -22.37
N GLU A 60 -15.57 -6.59 -22.83
CA GLU A 60 -14.23 -6.04 -22.72
C GLU A 60 -14.04 -5.17 -21.47
N PRO A 61 -13.02 -5.44 -20.63
CA PRO A 61 -12.72 -4.61 -19.48
C PRO A 61 -12.33 -3.18 -19.90
N ALA A 62 -13.00 -2.19 -19.33
CA ALA A 62 -12.79 -0.77 -19.58
C ALA A 62 -12.15 -0.04 -18.38
N ALA A 63 -12.44 -0.48 -17.16
CA ALA A 63 -11.93 0.10 -15.93
C ALA A 63 -11.87 -0.93 -14.80
N ILE A 64 -11.05 -0.64 -13.79
CA ILE A 64 -10.90 -1.47 -12.59
C ILE A 64 -10.76 -0.59 -11.35
N ALA A 65 -11.37 -1.04 -10.24
CA ALA A 65 -11.10 -0.53 -8.90
C ALA A 65 -10.80 -1.71 -7.97
N ILE A 66 -9.66 -1.65 -7.30
CA ILE A 66 -9.29 -2.59 -6.24
C ILE A 66 -9.45 -1.90 -4.90
N VAL A 67 -10.21 -2.52 -4.02
CA VAL A 67 -10.53 -2.02 -2.68
C VAL A 67 -9.92 -2.94 -1.64
N ALA A 68 -9.24 -2.35 -0.66
CA ALA A 68 -8.83 -3.03 0.56
C ALA A 68 -9.75 -2.60 1.70
N ARG A 69 -10.06 -3.52 2.65
CA ARG A 69 -11.03 -3.27 3.73
C ARG A 69 -10.49 -3.70 5.09
N ARG A 70 -10.73 -2.87 6.09
CA ARG A 70 -10.48 -3.15 7.51
C ARG A 70 -11.63 -2.60 8.34
N GLY A 71 -12.54 -3.47 8.75
CA GLY A 71 -13.77 -3.05 9.47
C GLY A 71 -14.65 -2.12 8.63
N SER A 72 -14.95 -0.92 9.15
CA SER A 72 -15.70 0.13 8.47
C SER A 72 -14.83 1.08 7.63
N ALA A 73 -13.53 0.83 7.55
CA ALA A 73 -12.60 1.59 6.71
C ALA A 73 -12.22 0.83 5.45
N ALA A 74 -12.12 1.54 4.34
CA ALA A 74 -11.62 1.01 3.07
C ALA A 74 -10.49 1.87 2.51
N ARG A 75 -9.62 1.25 1.71
CA ARG A 75 -8.63 1.94 0.89
C ARG A 75 -8.87 1.61 -0.58
N LEU A 76 -8.94 2.62 -1.41
CA LEU A 76 -8.88 2.46 -2.85
C LEU A 76 -7.43 2.16 -3.24
N ALA A 77 -7.10 0.87 -3.33
CA ALA A 77 -5.74 0.40 -3.62
C ALA A 77 -5.32 0.62 -5.08
N ALA A 78 -6.30 0.64 -5.98
CA ALA A 78 -6.13 1.02 -7.38
C ALA A 78 -7.46 1.52 -7.96
N PHE A 79 -7.39 2.51 -8.84
CA PHE A 79 -8.50 2.92 -9.71
C PHE A 79 -7.94 3.43 -11.03
N ALA A 80 -8.29 2.78 -12.11
CA ALA A 80 -7.81 3.16 -13.42
C ALA A 80 -8.79 2.77 -14.54
N LEU A 81 -8.78 3.55 -15.61
CA LEU A 81 -9.48 3.29 -16.84
C LEU A 81 -8.45 2.98 -17.94
N ARG A 82 -8.76 2.07 -18.85
CA ARG A 82 -7.96 1.87 -20.06
C ARG A 82 -7.86 3.18 -20.86
N PRO A 83 -6.74 3.44 -21.57
CA PRO A 83 -6.52 4.71 -22.28
C PRO A 83 -7.68 5.16 -23.15
N ALA A 84 -8.31 4.24 -23.88
CA ALA A 84 -9.44 4.53 -24.77
C ALA A 84 -10.70 5.07 -24.04
N TRP A 85 -10.76 4.92 -22.71
CA TRP A 85 -11.92 5.33 -21.89
C TRP A 85 -11.64 6.56 -21.04
N ARG A 86 -10.42 7.08 -21.05
CA ARG A 86 -10.02 8.28 -20.31
C ARG A 86 -10.54 9.55 -20.98
N GLY A 87 -10.59 10.65 -20.22
CA GLY A 87 -10.97 11.98 -20.75
C GLY A 87 -12.47 12.16 -21.08
N LYS A 88 -13.31 11.15 -20.82
CA LYS A 88 -14.76 11.15 -21.16
C LYS A 88 -15.67 11.38 -19.95
N GLY A 89 -15.14 11.85 -18.81
CA GLY A 89 -15.92 12.05 -17.58
C GLY A 89 -16.32 10.77 -16.85
N LEU A 90 -16.00 9.59 -17.39
CA LEU A 90 -16.41 8.30 -16.83
C LEU A 90 -15.83 8.05 -15.43
N GLY A 91 -14.61 8.46 -15.16
CA GLY A 91 -13.96 8.25 -13.86
C GLY A 91 -14.81 8.75 -12.69
N ARG A 92 -15.48 9.90 -12.83
CA ARG A 92 -16.35 10.44 -11.79
C ARG A 92 -17.59 9.56 -11.57
N LYS A 93 -18.26 9.13 -12.66
CA LYS A 93 -19.43 8.25 -12.58
C LYS A 93 -19.10 6.94 -11.89
N LEU A 94 -18.02 6.27 -12.33
CA LEU A 94 -17.61 4.97 -11.80
C LEU A 94 -17.21 5.06 -10.32
N MET A 95 -16.51 6.13 -9.93
CA MET A 95 -16.17 6.36 -8.52
C MET A 95 -17.39 6.64 -7.66
N GLN A 96 -18.37 7.40 -8.15
CA GLN A 96 -19.61 7.62 -7.41
C GLN A 96 -20.38 6.31 -7.18
N GLU A 97 -20.47 5.45 -8.20
CA GLU A 97 -21.08 4.13 -8.11
C GLU A 97 -20.36 3.26 -7.04
N LEU A 98 -19.02 3.26 -7.07
CA LEU A 98 -18.23 2.52 -6.09
C LEU A 98 -18.43 3.04 -4.67
N LEU A 99 -18.38 4.36 -4.47
CA LEU A 99 -18.55 4.96 -3.15
C LEU A 99 -19.94 4.69 -2.57
N MET A 100 -21.00 4.74 -3.38
CA MET A 100 -22.35 4.38 -2.96
C MET A 100 -22.44 2.91 -2.54
N LEU A 101 -21.81 2.01 -3.30
CA LEU A 101 -21.75 0.60 -2.95
C LEU A 101 -21.04 0.38 -1.61
N LEU A 102 -19.87 0.98 -1.42
CA LEU A 102 -19.10 0.85 -0.19
C LEU A 102 -19.88 1.39 1.02
N GLN A 103 -20.57 2.51 0.87
CA GLN A 103 -21.44 3.08 1.90
C GLN A 103 -22.58 2.11 2.27
N GLN A 104 -23.24 1.50 1.29
CA GLN A 104 -24.29 0.49 1.53
C GLN A 104 -23.77 -0.74 2.27
N GLN A 105 -22.48 -1.03 2.14
CA GLN A 105 -21.80 -2.14 2.82
C GLN A 105 -21.24 -1.77 4.20
N GLY A 106 -21.55 -0.57 4.71
CA GLY A 106 -21.14 -0.10 6.02
C GLY A 106 -19.73 0.47 6.07
N ILE A 107 -19.16 0.87 4.94
CA ILE A 107 -17.90 1.62 4.93
C ILE A 107 -18.18 3.08 5.26
N GLU A 108 -17.55 3.57 6.31
CA GLU A 108 -17.67 4.94 6.81
C GLU A 108 -16.57 5.86 6.31
N THR A 109 -15.38 5.29 6.04
CA THR A 109 -14.22 6.07 5.60
C THR A 109 -13.51 5.37 4.46
N VAL A 110 -13.23 6.12 3.39
CA VAL A 110 -12.43 5.64 2.25
C VAL A 110 -11.14 6.45 2.15
N PHE A 111 -10.01 5.77 2.17
CA PHE A 111 -8.68 6.33 1.97
C PHE A 111 -8.19 6.05 0.56
N LEU A 112 -7.33 6.93 0.06
CA LEU A 112 -6.54 6.67 -1.15
C LEU A 112 -5.21 7.42 -1.08
N GLU A 113 -4.29 6.99 -1.90
CA GLU A 113 -3.03 7.67 -2.15
C GLU A 113 -2.97 8.06 -3.63
N VAL A 114 -2.54 9.25 -3.91
CA VAL A 114 -2.45 9.77 -5.29
C VAL A 114 -1.15 10.54 -5.48
N ILE A 115 -0.52 10.34 -6.63
CA ILE A 115 0.68 11.10 -7.01
C ILE A 115 0.30 12.57 -7.12
N ARG A 116 1.06 13.46 -6.44
CA ARG A 116 0.79 14.91 -6.38
C ARG A 116 0.63 15.52 -7.78
N ASP A 117 1.46 15.09 -8.73
CA ASP A 117 1.46 15.60 -10.09
C ASP A 117 0.36 15.00 -10.99
N ASN A 118 -0.42 14.05 -10.48
CA ASN A 118 -1.61 13.55 -11.15
C ASN A 118 -2.79 14.50 -10.93
N HIS A 119 -2.69 15.71 -11.50
CA HIS A 119 -3.69 16.77 -11.30
C HIS A 119 -5.10 16.32 -11.68
N ALA A 120 -5.26 15.49 -12.72
CA ALA A 120 -6.56 14.98 -13.14
C ALA A 120 -7.20 14.07 -12.06
N ALA A 121 -6.43 13.18 -11.47
CA ALA A 121 -6.91 12.31 -10.41
C ALA A 121 -7.16 13.09 -9.11
N VAL A 122 -6.27 14.03 -8.75
CA VAL A 122 -6.47 14.92 -7.59
C VAL A 122 -7.77 15.70 -7.71
N ALA A 123 -8.01 16.34 -8.88
CA ALA A 123 -9.25 17.09 -9.13
C ALA A 123 -10.50 16.18 -9.09
N LEU A 124 -10.39 14.96 -9.64
CA LEU A 124 -11.46 13.96 -9.55
C LEU A 124 -11.82 13.66 -8.09
N TYR A 125 -10.85 13.27 -7.27
CA TYR A 125 -11.10 12.89 -5.88
C TYR A 125 -11.61 14.06 -5.03
N GLN A 126 -11.03 15.26 -5.19
CA GLN A 126 -11.54 16.47 -4.54
C GLN A 126 -13.00 16.76 -4.92
N SER A 127 -13.37 16.59 -6.19
CA SER A 127 -14.74 16.79 -6.68
C SER A 127 -15.75 15.78 -6.12
N LEU A 128 -15.27 14.69 -5.53
CA LEU A 128 -16.05 13.64 -4.87
C LEU A 128 -16.05 13.76 -3.33
N GLY A 129 -15.50 14.85 -2.80
CA GLY A 129 -15.48 15.12 -1.37
C GLY A 129 -14.26 14.57 -0.62
N PHE A 130 -13.28 14.00 -1.31
CA PHE A 130 -12.04 13.63 -0.65
C PHE A 130 -11.24 14.87 -0.24
N THR A 131 -10.72 14.85 0.96
CA THR A 131 -9.86 15.89 1.51
C THR A 131 -8.44 15.37 1.72
N ARG A 132 -7.43 16.22 1.48
CA ARG A 132 -6.04 15.87 1.74
C ARG A 132 -5.84 15.73 3.25
N ARG A 133 -5.28 14.59 3.65
CA ARG A 133 -4.95 14.31 5.05
C ARG A 133 -3.52 14.75 5.38
N TYR A 134 -2.55 14.29 4.60
CA TYR A 134 -1.12 14.64 4.69
C TYR A 134 -0.41 14.33 3.36
N GLY A 135 0.84 14.76 3.21
CA GLY A 135 1.72 14.33 2.15
C GLY A 135 2.45 13.04 2.51
N LEU A 136 2.89 12.32 1.49
CA LEU A 136 3.77 11.16 1.63
C LEU A 136 5.08 11.47 0.93
N CYS A 137 6.21 11.31 1.65
CA CYS A 137 7.55 11.44 1.11
C CYS A 137 8.20 10.06 0.98
N GLY A 138 8.64 9.74 -0.23
CA GLY A 138 9.47 8.57 -0.49
C GLY A 138 10.95 8.90 -0.34
N TYR A 139 11.68 8.10 0.42
CA TYR A 139 13.12 8.18 0.55
C TYR A 139 13.74 6.92 -0.03
N LEU A 140 14.73 7.12 -0.89
CA LEU A 140 15.55 6.05 -1.45
C LEU A 140 17.01 6.34 -1.08
N SER A 141 17.69 5.41 -0.43
CA SER A 141 19.12 5.50 -0.25
C SER A 141 19.84 4.57 -1.22
N THR A 142 20.74 5.12 -2.01
CA THR A 142 21.69 4.40 -2.85
C THR A 142 23.03 4.20 -2.15
N GLU A 143 23.29 4.97 -1.10
CA GLU A 143 24.48 4.84 -0.28
C GLU A 143 24.15 3.98 0.95
N LEU A 144 24.86 2.89 1.08
CA LEU A 144 24.82 2.09 2.30
C LEU A 144 25.47 2.90 3.41
N LEU A 145 24.79 3.05 4.53
CA LEU A 145 25.41 3.55 5.76
C LEU A 145 26.63 2.68 6.05
N ALA A 146 27.73 3.32 6.49
CA ALA A 146 28.91 2.57 6.91
C ALA A 146 28.49 1.52 7.94
N PRO A 147 28.77 0.22 7.70
CA PRO A 147 28.32 -0.81 8.61
C PRO A 147 29.02 -0.66 9.97
N VAL A 148 28.21 -0.77 11.02
CA VAL A 148 28.70 -0.77 12.40
C VAL A 148 28.29 -2.08 13.04
N PRO A 149 29.21 -2.74 13.79
CA PRO A 149 28.87 -3.93 14.52
C PRO A 149 27.75 -3.64 15.52
N GLY A 150 26.61 -4.27 15.32
CA GLY A 150 25.47 -4.24 16.23
C GLY A 150 24.90 -5.63 16.33
N VAL A 151 24.57 -6.07 17.55
CA VAL A 151 23.94 -7.37 17.75
C VAL A 151 22.45 -7.23 17.52
N LEU A 152 22.00 -7.59 16.31
CA LEU A 152 20.57 -7.68 16.01
C LEU A 152 20.04 -9.02 16.55
N GLN A 153 18.90 -8.96 17.21
CA GLN A 153 18.20 -10.12 17.74
C GLN A 153 16.87 -10.30 17.01
N LEU A 154 16.45 -11.54 16.84
CA LEU A 154 15.11 -11.84 16.36
C LEU A 154 14.08 -11.47 17.41
N TYR A 155 12.96 -10.93 16.96
CA TYR A 155 11.85 -10.54 17.83
C TYR A 155 10.53 -11.10 17.31
N PRO A 156 9.61 -11.56 18.17
CA PRO A 156 8.32 -12.08 17.74
C PRO A 156 7.50 -11.00 17.04
N THR A 157 7.13 -11.24 15.77
CA THR A 157 6.41 -10.28 14.93
C THR A 157 5.14 -9.78 15.61
N LEU A 158 4.26 -10.67 16.07
CA LEU A 158 3.00 -10.28 16.70
C LEU A 158 3.19 -9.44 17.97
N SER A 159 4.27 -9.65 18.72
CA SER A 159 4.59 -8.84 19.90
C SER A 159 4.94 -7.40 19.52
N LEU A 160 5.74 -7.21 18.46
CA LEU A 160 6.01 -5.88 17.94
C LEU A 160 4.73 -5.20 17.41
N LEU A 161 3.94 -5.91 16.62
CA LEU A 161 2.73 -5.34 16.03
C LEU A 161 1.74 -4.87 17.10
N ARG A 162 1.54 -5.64 18.16
CA ARG A 162 0.70 -5.24 19.30
C ARG A 162 1.20 -3.95 19.94
N ARG A 163 2.50 -3.87 20.25
CA ARG A 163 3.11 -2.65 20.83
C ARG A 163 2.94 -1.45 19.88
N ALA A 164 3.20 -1.63 18.60
CA ALA A 164 3.10 -0.56 17.62
C ALA A 164 1.66 -0.08 17.43
N ILE A 165 0.65 -0.97 17.50
CA ILE A 165 -0.78 -0.63 17.41
C ILE A 165 -1.21 0.16 18.66
N GLU A 166 -0.84 -0.29 19.86
CA GLU A 166 -1.18 0.37 21.13
C GLU A 166 -0.66 1.81 21.19
N GLU A 167 0.49 2.06 20.56
CA GLU A 167 1.15 3.36 20.59
C GLU A 167 0.90 4.22 19.32
N SER A 168 0.38 3.63 18.25
CA SER A 168 0.06 4.38 17.06
C SER A 168 -1.29 5.09 17.22
N ASN A 169 -1.27 6.41 17.19
CA ASN A 169 -2.47 7.24 17.10
C ASN A 169 -3.13 7.10 15.72
N SER A 170 -3.58 5.93 15.31
CA SER A 170 -4.43 5.62 14.13
C SER A 170 -4.25 6.48 12.86
N GLN A 171 -3.10 7.13 12.68
CA GLN A 171 -2.86 8.09 11.60
C GLN A 171 -1.83 7.64 10.56
N LEU A 172 -1.33 6.40 10.68
CA LEU A 172 -0.38 5.88 9.71
C LEU A 172 -1.07 5.63 8.36
N PRO A 173 -0.34 5.78 7.24
CA PRO A 173 -0.80 5.32 5.94
C PRO A 173 -1.15 3.83 5.99
N TRP A 174 -2.12 3.41 5.19
CA TRP A 174 -2.60 2.02 5.19
C TRP A 174 -1.49 0.98 5.06
N LEU A 175 -0.50 1.25 4.22
CA LEU A 175 0.63 0.34 3.99
C LEU A 175 1.67 0.35 5.11
N LEU A 176 1.68 1.37 5.96
CA LEU A 176 2.55 1.47 7.14
C LEU A 176 1.84 1.09 8.43
N ASP A 177 0.54 0.81 8.36
CA ASP A 177 -0.21 0.29 9.50
C ASP A 177 0.33 -1.09 9.90
N PRO A 178 0.60 -1.35 11.19
CA PRO A 178 1.10 -2.64 11.66
C PRO A 178 0.27 -3.84 11.20
N LEU A 179 -1.03 -3.69 11.00
CA LEU A 179 -1.90 -4.74 10.47
C LEU A 179 -1.47 -5.25 9.08
N THR A 180 -0.82 -4.40 8.28
CA THR A 180 -0.27 -4.80 6.97
C THR A 180 0.75 -5.93 7.11
N PHE A 181 1.52 -5.96 8.20
CA PHE A 181 2.58 -6.93 8.43
C PHE A 181 2.10 -8.20 9.15
N ALA A 182 0.86 -8.23 9.63
CA ALA A 182 0.33 -9.38 10.38
C ALA A 182 0.20 -10.66 9.52
N THR A 183 0.05 -10.49 8.22
CA THR A 183 -0.17 -11.58 7.26
C THR A 183 0.93 -11.70 6.20
N LEU A 184 1.90 -10.79 6.22
CA LEU A 184 3.07 -10.87 5.33
C LEU A 184 4.12 -11.82 5.89
N PRO A 185 4.79 -12.62 5.03
CA PRO A 185 6.03 -13.27 5.39
C PRO A 185 7.07 -12.21 5.74
N CYS A 186 7.34 -12.03 7.01
CA CYS A 186 8.28 -11.04 7.49
C CYS A 186 9.07 -11.55 8.68
N GLN A 187 10.24 -10.96 8.87
CA GLN A 187 11.12 -11.17 10.00
C GLN A 187 11.27 -9.84 10.74
N VAL A 188 11.14 -9.88 12.04
CA VAL A 188 11.43 -8.71 12.89
C VAL A 188 12.80 -8.89 13.53
N VAL A 189 13.63 -7.88 13.39
CA VAL A 189 14.88 -7.75 14.12
C VAL A 189 14.86 -6.53 15.02
N THR A 190 15.56 -6.62 16.13
CA THR A 190 15.62 -5.54 17.11
C THR A 190 17.05 -5.25 17.54
N LEU A 191 17.30 -3.99 17.82
CA LEU A 191 18.47 -3.50 18.54
C LEU A 191 18.02 -3.11 19.96
N GLU A 192 18.63 -3.75 20.96
CA GLU A 192 18.36 -3.51 22.41
C GLU A 192 16.89 -3.62 22.84
N GLN A 193 16.04 -4.28 22.06
CA GLN A 193 14.59 -4.32 22.26
C GLN A 193 13.90 -2.94 22.35
N ARG A 194 14.53 -1.92 21.79
CA ARG A 194 14.09 -0.52 21.78
C ARG A 194 13.91 0.05 20.36
N ALA A 195 14.67 -0.47 19.40
CA ALA A 195 14.50 -0.16 17.98
C ALA A 195 14.24 -1.46 17.21
N PHE A 196 13.29 -1.44 16.28
CA PHE A 196 12.78 -2.61 15.57
C PHE A 196 12.68 -2.33 14.09
N ALA A 197 13.01 -3.34 13.29
CA ALA A 197 12.83 -3.34 11.85
C ALA A 197 12.03 -4.56 11.42
N VAL A 198 11.03 -4.34 10.57
CA VAL A 198 10.29 -5.40 9.88
C VAL A 198 10.91 -5.54 8.49
N LEU A 199 11.43 -6.73 8.22
CA LEU A 199 12.03 -7.10 6.95
C LEU A 199 11.06 -8.03 6.23
N THR A 200 10.61 -7.63 5.05
CA THR A 200 9.82 -8.47 4.15
C THR A 200 10.74 -9.04 3.07
N THR A 201 10.45 -10.25 2.61
CA THR A 201 11.14 -10.83 1.48
C THR A 201 10.34 -10.54 0.21
N ALA A 202 10.81 -9.62 -0.61
CA ALA A 202 10.33 -9.41 -1.97
C ALA A 202 11.38 -9.99 -2.93
N GLY A 203 11.17 -11.21 -3.40
CA GLY A 203 12.13 -11.92 -4.22
C GLY A 203 13.31 -12.48 -3.40
N SER A 204 14.54 -12.32 -3.90
CA SER A 204 15.75 -12.91 -3.29
C SER A 204 16.40 -12.06 -2.20
N ARG A 205 15.92 -10.86 -1.95
CA ARG A 205 16.54 -9.92 -0.99
C ARG A 205 15.51 -9.40 0.01
N PRO A 206 15.91 -9.23 1.30
CA PRO A 206 15.05 -8.59 2.27
C PRO A 206 14.89 -7.10 1.96
N VAL A 207 13.70 -6.59 2.22
CA VAL A 207 13.36 -5.17 2.09
C VAL A 207 12.95 -4.65 3.46
N LEU A 208 13.51 -3.54 3.89
CA LEU A 208 13.05 -2.84 5.08
C LEU A 208 11.68 -2.21 4.78
N SER A 209 10.64 -2.74 5.40
CA SER A 209 9.25 -2.32 5.16
C SER A 209 8.67 -1.49 6.29
N PHE A 210 9.20 -1.61 7.50
CA PHE A 210 8.76 -0.82 8.65
C PHE A 210 9.90 -0.68 9.65
N LEU A 211 10.02 0.52 10.22
CA LEU A 211 10.97 0.84 11.27
C LEU A 211 10.22 1.52 12.42
N TRP A 212 10.43 1.01 13.62
CA TRP A 212 9.80 1.54 14.81
C TRP A 212 10.79 1.65 15.96
N VAL A 213 10.76 2.78 16.64
CA VAL A 213 11.55 3.03 17.84
C VAL A 213 10.61 3.33 19.00
N GLU A 214 10.85 2.66 20.12
CA GLU A 214 10.09 2.86 21.34
C GLU A 214 10.04 4.36 21.70
N PRO A 215 8.87 4.93 22.02
CA PRO A 215 8.72 6.38 22.23
C PRO A 215 9.75 6.97 23.17
N ALA A 216 9.98 6.33 24.31
CA ALA A 216 10.97 6.79 25.30
C ALA A 216 12.43 6.75 24.79
N ALA A 217 12.68 5.99 23.71
CA ALA A 217 14.00 5.83 23.11
C ALA A 217 14.21 6.63 21.82
N ARG A 218 13.21 7.40 21.39
CA ARG A 218 13.30 8.23 20.19
C ARG A 218 14.29 9.38 20.37
N ARG A 219 14.83 9.88 19.24
CA ARG A 219 15.78 11.00 19.17
C ARG A 219 17.13 10.74 19.86
N GLN A 220 17.45 9.47 20.16
CA GLN A 220 18.72 9.03 20.78
C GLN A 220 19.66 8.35 19.78
N GLY A 221 19.37 8.37 18.48
CA GLY A 221 20.22 7.77 17.44
C GLY A 221 19.92 6.31 17.11
N LEU A 222 19.09 5.60 17.89
CA LEU A 222 18.85 4.15 17.76
C LEU A 222 18.32 3.72 16.37
N ALA A 223 17.52 4.54 15.70
CA ALA A 223 17.09 4.24 14.33
C ALA A 223 18.27 4.17 13.36
N ARG A 224 19.24 5.11 13.50
CA ARG A 224 20.44 5.13 12.68
C ARG A 224 21.33 3.93 12.97
N GLU A 225 21.54 3.60 14.23
CA GLU A 225 22.35 2.45 14.66
C GLU A 225 21.73 1.14 14.16
N LEU A 226 20.39 0.98 14.25
CA LEU A 226 19.68 -0.15 13.71
C LEU A 226 19.88 -0.29 12.19
N LEU A 227 19.79 0.83 11.45
CA LEU A 227 20.00 0.82 9.99
C LEU A 227 21.45 0.43 9.62
N MET A 228 22.43 0.89 10.40
CA MET A 228 23.85 0.55 10.19
C MET A 228 24.10 -0.93 10.48
N ALA A 229 23.50 -1.48 11.54
CA ALA A 229 23.60 -2.90 11.88
C ALA A 229 22.89 -3.78 10.83
N LEU A 230 21.74 -3.32 10.30
CA LEU A 230 21.04 -3.99 9.19
C LEU A 230 21.89 -4.03 7.92
N ALA A 231 22.54 -2.92 7.56
CA ALA A 231 23.41 -2.85 6.40
C ALA A 231 24.59 -3.82 6.50
N GLN A 232 25.09 -4.10 7.70
CA GLN A 232 26.13 -5.08 7.95
C GLN A 232 25.62 -6.52 7.83
N GLN A 233 24.49 -6.81 8.47
CA GLN A 233 23.95 -8.18 8.52
C GLN A 233 23.29 -8.60 7.22
N PHE A 234 22.73 -7.64 6.47
CA PHE A 234 22.03 -7.87 5.19
C PHE A 234 22.63 -6.99 4.07
N PRO A 235 23.81 -7.33 3.54
CA PRO A 235 24.42 -6.56 2.47
C PRO A 235 23.48 -6.44 1.26
N GLY A 236 23.23 -5.20 0.82
CA GLY A 236 22.34 -4.92 -0.31
C GLY A 236 20.84 -4.94 0.06
N ILE A 237 20.51 -4.83 1.35
CA ILE A 237 19.11 -4.59 1.78
C ILE A 237 18.53 -3.38 1.03
N GLY A 238 17.36 -3.56 0.44
CA GLY A 238 16.62 -2.46 -0.17
C GLY A 238 16.11 -1.50 0.90
N THR A 239 16.42 -0.22 0.75
CA THR A 239 15.93 0.84 1.64
C THR A 239 15.09 1.82 0.83
N SER A 240 13.82 1.46 0.62
CA SER A 240 12.82 2.38 0.12
C SER A 240 11.75 2.56 1.19
N VAL A 241 11.66 3.75 1.73
CA VAL A 241 10.73 4.07 2.83
C VAL A 241 9.84 5.21 2.40
N THR A 242 8.53 5.03 2.54
CA THR A 242 7.54 6.09 2.35
C THR A 242 6.98 6.46 3.73
N VAL A 243 7.06 7.73 4.09
CA VAL A 243 6.61 8.24 5.39
C VAL A 243 5.70 9.44 5.22
N PRO A 244 4.78 9.71 6.16
CA PRO A 244 4.05 10.98 6.22
C PRO A 244 5.02 12.16 6.37
N GLU A 245 4.67 13.29 5.70
CA GLU A 245 5.36 14.57 5.84
C GLU A 245 5.25 15.14 7.25
#